data_b420cfe431e00b77038d0d0f01bc586b
#
_entry.id   b420cfe431e00b77038d0d0f01bc586b
#
_cell.length_a   1.000
_cell.length_b   1.000
_cell.length_c   1.000
_cell.angle_alpha   90.00
_cell.angle_beta   90.00
_cell.angle_gamma   90.00
#
_symmetry.space_group_name_H-M   'P 1'
#
loop_
_entity.id
_entity.type
_entity.pdbx_description
1 polymer ?
#
loop_
_entity_poly.entity_id
_entity_poly.type
_entity_poly.pdbx_seq_one_letter_code
_entity_poly.pdbx_strand_id
1 'polypeptide(L)'
;IATFKAKKTDDIYKEVKQLDWAQYMNTSMSFAIDATVYSDLFRHSQFVTYRVKDAIVDWWLEHGGVRPSVQLTNPDLYLNVHIAGDIVTLSLDSSGESLHKRGYRIANTQAPINEALAAGLLLLAGWKGQSDFYDPMCGSGTLLIEAALIARNIAPGIYRKGFAFEKWANFDAD
;
A
#
# COMPACT_ATOMS: atom_id res chain seq x y z
N ILE A 1 -2.87 6.48 -10.06
CA ILE A 1 -2.11 6.98 -11.23
C ILE A 1 -2.88 6.65 -12.50
N ALA A 2 -3.07 5.37 -12.86
CA ALA A 2 -3.73 4.96 -14.09
C ALA A 2 -4.48 3.63 -13.93
N THR A 3 -5.53 3.46 -14.74
CA THR A 3 -6.21 2.17 -14.94
C THR A 3 -6.38 1.94 -16.44
N PHE A 4 -5.93 0.78 -16.91
CA PHE A 4 -5.94 0.42 -18.33
C PHE A 4 -6.13 -1.08 -18.54
N LYS A 5 -6.37 -1.51 -19.78
CA LYS A 5 -6.46 -2.91 -20.14
C LYS A 5 -5.14 -3.41 -20.72
N ALA A 6 -4.73 -4.62 -20.32
CA ALA A 6 -3.57 -5.29 -20.87
C ALA A 6 -3.85 -6.79 -21.04
N LYS A 7 -3.34 -7.36 -22.11
CA LYS A 7 -3.42 -8.80 -22.39
C LYS A 7 -2.06 -9.49 -22.28
N LYS A 8 -1.01 -8.70 -22.31
CA LYS A 8 0.38 -9.17 -22.18
C LYS A 8 1.22 -8.10 -21.46
N THR A 9 2.36 -8.50 -20.95
CA THR A 9 3.25 -7.65 -20.17
C THR A 9 3.82 -6.47 -20.97
N ASP A 10 3.94 -6.60 -22.29
CA ASP A 10 4.36 -5.50 -23.16
C ASP A 10 3.30 -4.39 -23.27
N ASP A 11 2.01 -4.71 -23.10
CA ASP A 11 0.97 -3.70 -23.03
C ASP A 11 1.13 -2.88 -21.75
N ILE A 12 1.41 -3.54 -20.60
CA ILE A 12 1.70 -2.86 -19.33
C ILE A 12 2.89 -1.90 -19.48
N TYR A 13 3.98 -2.37 -20.09
CA TYR A 13 5.16 -1.53 -20.31
C TYR A 13 4.83 -0.28 -21.12
N LYS A 14 4.07 -0.41 -22.21
CA LYS A 14 3.71 0.70 -23.09
C LYS A 14 2.87 1.74 -22.37
N GLU A 15 1.82 1.30 -21.67
CA GLU A 15 0.90 2.20 -20.96
C GLU A 15 1.63 2.92 -19.79
N VAL A 16 2.44 2.20 -19.03
CA VAL A 16 3.21 2.79 -17.93
C VAL A 16 4.27 3.78 -18.43
N LYS A 17 4.88 3.49 -19.58
CA LYS A 17 5.88 4.38 -20.19
C LYS A 17 5.29 5.68 -20.75
N GLN A 18 3.98 5.73 -21.03
CA GLN A 18 3.31 6.95 -21.52
C GLN A 18 2.98 7.94 -20.40
N LEU A 19 3.07 7.50 -19.12
CA LEU A 19 2.79 8.37 -17.99
C LEU A 19 3.92 9.37 -17.77
N ASP A 20 3.55 10.59 -17.39
CA ASP A 20 4.51 11.62 -16.99
C ASP A 20 4.99 11.38 -15.56
N TRP A 21 6.14 10.70 -15.44
CA TRP A 21 6.70 10.32 -14.15
C TRP A 21 7.28 11.50 -13.36
N ALA A 22 7.53 12.64 -14.00
CA ALA A 22 8.00 13.85 -13.31
C ALA A 22 6.95 14.44 -12.34
N GLN A 23 5.66 14.09 -12.52
CA GLN A 23 4.59 14.49 -11.60
C GLN A 23 4.64 13.74 -10.26
N TYR A 24 5.27 12.57 -10.20
CA TYR A 24 5.23 11.68 -9.02
C TYR A 24 6.57 11.55 -8.32
N MET A 25 7.68 11.67 -9.05
CA MET A 25 9.02 11.49 -8.51
C MET A 25 10.07 12.27 -9.31
N ASN A 26 11.27 12.38 -8.76
CA ASN A 26 12.46 12.89 -9.46
C ASN A 26 13.58 11.84 -9.42
N THR A 27 14.69 12.13 -10.08
CA THR A 27 15.82 11.17 -10.23
C THR A 27 16.62 10.94 -8.95
N SER A 28 16.45 11.77 -7.91
CA SER A 28 17.09 11.57 -6.61
C SER A 28 16.28 10.64 -5.70
N MET A 29 15.01 10.42 -6.02
CA MET A 29 14.12 9.54 -5.25
C MET A 29 14.32 8.08 -5.62
N SER A 30 14.17 7.23 -4.60
CA SER A 30 14.09 5.78 -4.75
C SER A 30 12.64 5.31 -4.84
N PHE A 31 12.39 4.21 -5.53
CA PHE A 31 11.05 3.65 -5.62
C PHE A 31 11.03 2.13 -5.46
N ALA A 32 9.89 1.61 -5.03
CA ALA A 32 9.58 0.18 -5.02
C ALA A 32 8.24 -0.08 -5.69
N ILE A 33 8.06 -1.26 -6.23
CA ILE A 33 6.83 -1.70 -6.86
C ILE A 33 6.42 -3.02 -6.23
N ASP A 34 5.17 -3.10 -5.79
CA ASP A 34 4.51 -4.33 -5.41
C ASP A 34 3.40 -4.66 -6.41
N ALA A 35 3.21 -5.95 -6.71
CA ALA A 35 2.21 -6.39 -7.67
C ALA A 35 1.35 -7.52 -7.12
N THR A 36 0.05 -7.31 -7.13
CA THR A 36 -0.98 -8.29 -6.80
C THR A 36 -1.75 -8.68 -8.07
N VAL A 37 -1.74 -9.96 -8.42
CA VAL A 37 -2.26 -10.45 -9.69
C VAL A 37 -3.35 -11.50 -9.47
N TYR A 38 -4.55 -11.21 -9.97
CA TYR A 38 -5.70 -12.11 -10.07
C TYR A 38 -6.09 -12.26 -11.54
N SER A 39 -5.29 -13.01 -12.30
CA SER A 39 -5.47 -13.12 -13.75
C SER A 39 -4.91 -14.42 -14.31
N ASP A 40 -5.59 -15.01 -15.25
CA ASP A 40 -5.08 -16.14 -16.03
C ASP A 40 -4.08 -15.72 -17.12
N LEU A 41 -4.09 -14.42 -17.49
CA LEU A 41 -3.19 -13.85 -18.50
C LEU A 41 -1.79 -13.55 -17.94
N PHE A 42 -1.71 -13.25 -16.65
CA PHE A 42 -0.47 -12.85 -15.97
C PHE A 42 -0.17 -13.81 -14.81
N ARG A 43 0.69 -14.78 -15.02
CA ARG A 43 0.96 -15.86 -14.05
C ARG A 43 1.99 -15.51 -12.99
N HIS A 44 2.84 -14.49 -13.25
CA HIS A 44 3.98 -14.15 -12.39
C HIS A 44 3.97 -12.66 -12.05
N SER A 45 3.58 -12.33 -10.81
CA SER A 45 3.55 -10.94 -10.32
C SER A 45 4.93 -10.27 -10.40
N GLN A 46 5.99 -11.02 -10.13
CA GLN A 46 7.37 -10.51 -10.20
C GLN A 46 7.75 -10.05 -11.62
N PHE A 47 7.28 -10.75 -12.66
CA PHE A 47 7.53 -10.32 -14.02
C PHE A 47 6.78 -9.04 -14.38
N VAL A 48 5.57 -8.87 -13.87
CA VAL A 48 4.81 -7.60 -13.98
C VAL A 48 5.59 -6.47 -13.32
N THR A 49 6.07 -6.68 -12.10
CA THR A 49 6.90 -5.70 -11.37
C THR A 49 8.12 -5.27 -12.19
N TYR A 50 8.82 -6.22 -12.81
CA TYR A 50 9.99 -5.88 -13.65
C TYR A 50 9.61 -5.07 -14.88
N ARG A 51 8.49 -5.39 -15.55
CA ARG A 51 8.06 -4.63 -16.73
C ARG A 51 7.63 -3.21 -16.39
N VAL A 52 6.96 -3.00 -15.26
CA VAL A 52 6.63 -1.65 -14.75
C VAL A 52 7.91 -0.88 -14.39
N LYS A 53 8.84 -1.52 -13.70
CA LYS A 53 10.15 -0.93 -13.37
C LYS A 53 10.90 -0.51 -14.63
N ASP A 54 10.97 -1.38 -15.65
CA ASP A 54 11.67 -1.09 -16.90
C ASP A 54 11.04 0.11 -17.60
N ALA A 55 9.71 0.20 -17.64
CA ALA A 55 9.01 1.33 -18.23
C ALA A 55 9.34 2.67 -17.54
N ILE A 56 9.39 2.69 -16.22
CA ILE A 56 9.74 3.89 -15.43
C ILE A 56 11.20 4.28 -15.67
N VAL A 57 12.10 3.30 -15.62
CA VAL A 57 13.54 3.54 -15.83
C VAL A 57 13.80 4.08 -17.24
N ASP A 58 13.20 3.45 -18.26
CA ASP A 58 13.37 3.87 -19.65
C ASP A 58 12.78 5.25 -19.90
N TRP A 59 11.65 5.59 -19.28
CA TRP A 59 11.10 6.94 -19.34
C TRP A 59 12.10 7.98 -18.81
N TRP A 60 12.71 7.75 -17.65
CA TRP A 60 13.67 8.67 -17.05
C TRP A 60 14.97 8.76 -17.87
N LEU A 61 15.44 7.66 -18.46
CA LEU A 61 16.61 7.68 -19.34
C LEU A 61 16.37 8.52 -20.60
N GLU A 62 15.16 8.48 -21.13
CA GLU A 62 14.77 9.26 -22.32
C GLU A 62 14.55 10.76 -22.02
N HIS A 63 14.08 11.11 -20.81
CA HIS A 63 13.72 12.49 -20.47
C HIS A 63 14.76 13.22 -19.61
N GLY A 64 15.60 12.51 -18.88
CA GLY A 64 16.58 13.11 -17.98
C GLY A 64 17.96 12.47 -18.02
N GLY A 65 18.15 11.39 -18.78
CA GLY A 65 19.44 10.68 -18.90
C GLY A 65 19.93 10.00 -17.62
N VAL A 66 19.13 10.04 -16.52
CA VAL A 66 19.53 9.48 -15.21
C VAL A 66 18.55 8.39 -14.81
N ARG A 67 19.12 7.25 -14.43
CA ARG A 67 18.35 6.11 -13.93
C ARG A 67 17.96 6.31 -12.47
N PRO A 68 16.66 6.30 -12.10
CA PRO A 68 16.24 6.35 -10.70
C PRO A 68 16.59 5.05 -9.96
N SER A 69 16.79 5.16 -8.65
CA SER A 69 17.12 4.03 -7.79
C SER A 69 15.92 3.18 -7.44
N VAL A 70 16.09 1.85 -7.47
CA VAL A 70 15.10 0.91 -6.94
C VAL A 70 15.53 0.46 -5.56
N GLN A 71 14.69 0.67 -4.55
CA GLN A 71 14.99 0.31 -3.17
C GLN A 71 13.78 -0.38 -2.55
N LEU A 72 13.91 -1.65 -2.18
CA LEU A 72 12.81 -2.44 -1.64
C LEU A 72 12.47 -2.10 -0.18
N THR A 73 13.47 -1.63 0.58
CA THR A 73 13.31 -1.27 1.99
C THR A 73 13.26 0.24 2.14
N ASN A 74 12.13 0.74 2.65
CA ASN A 74 11.90 2.16 2.90
C ASN A 74 12.19 3.10 1.71
N PRO A 75 11.67 2.82 0.50
CA PRO A 75 11.80 3.73 -0.65
C PRO A 75 11.10 5.06 -0.39
N ASP A 76 11.36 6.03 -1.25
CA ASP A 76 10.68 7.32 -1.22
C ASP A 76 9.29 7.24 -1.85
N LEU A 77 9.13 6.38 -2.87
CA LEU A 77 7.86 6.16 -3.55
C LEU A 77 7.50 4.68 -3.57
N TYR A 78 6.32 4.35 -3.05
CA TYR A 78 5.73 3.03 -3.15
C TYR A 78 4.68 2.99 -4.25
N LEU A 79 4.85 2.08 -5.21
CA LEU A 79 3.92 1.83 -6.29
C LEU A 79 3.24 0.47 -6.09
N ASN A 80 1.95 0.42 -6.30
CA ASN A 80 1.19 -0.83 -6.31
C ASN A 80 0.58 -1.06 -7.68
N VAL A 81 0.73 -2.28 -8.18
CA VAL A 81 0.11 -2.77 -9.42
C VAL A 81 -0.91 -3.84 -9.06
N HIS A 82 -2.17 -3.56 -9.26
CA HIS A 82 -3.25 -4.53 -9.08
C HIS A 82 -3.78 -4.97 -10.44
N ILE A 83 -3.82 -6.27 -10.69
CA ILE A 83 -4.36 -6.84 -11.93
C ILE A 83 -5.55 -7.75 -11.58
N ALA A 84 -6.71 -7.42 -12.16
CA ALA A 84 -7.92 -8.24 -12.07
C ALA A 84 -8.39 -8.57 -13.50
N GLY A 85 -8.25 -9.85 -13.90
CA GLY A 85 -8.50 -10.27 -15.28
C GLY A 85 -7.57 -9.59 -16.27
N ASP A 86 -8.09 -8.70 -17.11
CA ASP A 86 -7.34 -7.90 -18.09
C ASP A 86 -7.18 -6.41 -17.66
N ILE A 87 -7.71 -6.05 -16.48
CA ILE A 87 -7.66 -4.67 -15.98
C ILE A 87 -6.45 -4.52 -15.06
N VAL A 88 -5.59 -3.57 -15.38
CA VAL A 88 -4.41 -3.19 -14.63
C VAL A 88 -4.66 -1.84 -13.97
N THR A 89 -4.49 -1.76 -12.66
CA THR A 89 -4.54 -0.52 -11.90
C THR A 89 -3.17 -0.24 -11.30
N LEU A 90 -2.58 0.90 -11.66
CA LEU A 90 -1.34 1.41 -11.09
C LEU A 90 -1.67 2.53 -10.12
N SER A 91 -1.23 2.43 -8.88
CA SER A 91 -1.50 3.39 -7.81
C SER A 91 -0.25 3.71 -7.00
N LEU A 92 -0.26 4.87 -6.32
CA LEU A 92 0.66 5.18 -5.23
C LEU A 92 0.16 4.54 -3.96
N ASP A 93 1.04 3.90 -3.21
CA ASP A 93 0.74 3.46 -1.85
C ASP A 93 1.08 4.59 -0.87
N SER A 94 0.05 5.16 -0.30
CA SER A 94 0.17 6.25 0.69
C SER A 94 0.55 5.78 2.08
N SER A 95 0.32 4.51 2.39
CA SER A 95 0.57 3.95 3.71
C SER A 95 2.01 3.47 3.91
N GLY A 96 2.62 2.89 2.88
CA GLY A 96 3.93 2.24 2.93
C GLY A 96 3.87 0.92 3.70
N GLU A 97 4.04 0.95 5.01
CA GLU A 97 3.83 -0.23 5.85
C GLU A 97 2.34 -0.55 5.98
N SER A 98 1.99 -1.82 5.94
CA SER A 98 0.59 -2.27 6.00
C SER A 98 -0.17 -1.70 7.20
N LEU A 99 -1.40 -1.23 6.99
CA LEU A 99 -2.21 -0.52 7.98
C LEU A 99 -2.63 -1.39 9.18
N HIS A 100 -2.58 -2.72 9.08
CA HIS A 100 -2.83 -3.58 10.22
C HIS A 100 -1.71 -3.48 11.27
N LYS A 101 -0.51 -3.08 10.91
CA LYS A 101 0.58 -2.85 11.83
C LYS A 101 0.37 -1.53 12.57
N ARG A 102 -0.45 -1.56 13.61
CA ARG A 102 -0.83 -0.38 14.41
C ARG A 102 0.30 0.16 15.29
N GLY A 103 1.26 -0.71 15.65
CA GLY A 103 2.37 -0.35 16.54
C GLY A 103 2.12 -0.59 18.04
N TYR A 104 0.90 -0.93 18.45
CA TYR A 104 0.59 -1.16 19.87
C TYR A 104 0.89 -2.57 20.35
N ARG A 105 1.14 -3.53 19.47
CA ARG A 105 1.36 -4.93 19.82
C ARG A 105 2.73 -5.13 20.47
N ILE A 106 2.74 -5.50 21.74
CA ILE A 106 3.96 -5.74 22.51
C ILE A 106 4.37 -7.22 22.46
N ALA A 107 3.38 -8.13 22.45
CA ALA A 107 3.59 -9.58 22.41
C ALA A 107 2.74 -10.23 21.32
N ASN A 108 3.30 -11.23 20.67
CA ASN A 108 2.57 -12.06 19.73
C ASN A 108 2.05 -13.31 20.42
N THR A 109 0.74 -13.51 20.38
CA THR A 109 0.12 -14.81 20.69
C THR A 109 0.10 -15.69 19.45
N GLN A 110 -0.18 -16.99 19.61
CA GLN A 110 -0.41 -17.87 18.47
C GLN A 110 -1.64 -17.39 17.67
N ALA A 111 -1.46 -17.11 16.37
CA ALA A 111 -2.48 -16.70 15.43
C ALA A 111 -3.40 -15.54 15.88
N PRO A 112 -2.87 -14.35 16.17
CA PRO A 112 -3.68 -13.21 16.56
C PRO A 112 -4.55 -12.74 15.35
N ILE A 113 -5.76 -12.24 15.65
CA ILE A 113 -6.57 -11.60 14.62
C ILE A 113 -5.85 -10.35 14.07
N ASN A 114 -5.99 -10.11 12.77
CA ASN A 114 -5.48 -8.91 12.11
C ASN A 114 -6.21 -7.67 12.65
N GLU A 115 -5.49 -6.61 12.98
CA GLU A 115 -6.02 -5.39 13.61
C GLU A 115 -7.04 -4.66 12.72
N ALA A 116 -6.75 -4.55 11.41
CA ALA A 116 -7.68 -3.93 10.47
C ALA A 116 -8.96 -4.75 10.29
N LEU A 117 -8.86 -6.10 10.33
CA LEU A 117 -10.01 -6.99 10.34
C LEU A 117 -10.84 -6.81 11.61
N ALA A 118 -10.19 -6.75 12.78
CA ALA A 118 -10.87 -6.55 14.06
C ALA A 118 -11.65 -5.22 14.07
N ALA A 119 -11.05 -4.12 13.64
CA ALA A 119 -11.72 -2.84 13.49
C ALA A 119 -12.88 -2.91 12.51
N GLY A 120 -12.69 -3.56 11.36
CA GLY A 120 -13.74 -3.77 10.34
C GLY A 120 -14.94 -4.54 10.87
N LEU A 121 -14.74 -5.59 11.66
CA LEU A 121 -15.81 -6.36 12.29
C LEU A 121 -16.63 -5.51 13.27
N LEU A 122 -15.98 -4.69 14.11
CA LEU A 122 -16.65 -3.78 15.03
C LEU A 122 -17.51 -2.75 14.29
N LEU A 123 -16.97 -2.15 13.23
CA LEU A 123 -17.69 -1.17 12.41
C LEU A 123 -18.87 -1.82 11.67
N LEU A 124 -18.71 -3.02 11.12
CA LEU A 124 -19.79 -3.78 10.47
C LEU A 124 -20.89 -4.18 11.44
N ALA A 125 -20.54 -4.46 12.70
CA ALA A 125 -21.51 -4.72 13.75
C ALA A 125 -22.26 -3.46 14.21
N GLY A 126 -21.89 -2.28 13.70
CA GLY A 126 -22.51 -1.00 14.06
C GLY A 126 -22.12 -0.49 15.45
N TRP A 127 -21.14 -1.13 16.11
CA TRP A 127 -20.72 -0.69 17.45
C TRP A 127 -19.79 0.53 17.34
N LYS A 128 -20.08 1.56 18.16
CA LYS A 128 -19.36 2.86 18.15
C LYS A 128 -18.97 3.34 19.55
N GLY A 129 -18.96 2.44 20.53
CA GLY A 129 -18.68 2.79 21.92
C GLY A 129 -19.91 3.22 22.73
N GLN A 130 -21.12 2.94 22.22
CA GLN A 130 -22.40 3.32 22.88
C GLN A 130 -22.83 2.35 24.00
N SER A 131 -22.17 1.21 24.13
CA SER A 131 -22.46 0.17 25.12
C SER A 131 -21.19 -0.51 25.59
N ASP A 132 -21.27 -1.28 26.68
CA ASP A 132 -20.18 -2.14 27.11
C ASP A 132 -19.82 -3.14 26.01
N PHE A 133 -18.54 -3.47 25.95
CA PHE A 133 -17.99 -4.45 25.04
C PHE A 133 -17.27 -5.56 25.79
N TYR A 134 -17.69 -6.80 25.59
CA TYR A 134 -17.13 -7.98 26.24
C TYR A 134 -16.56 -8.96 25.21
N ASP A 135 -15.36 -9.42 25.43
CA ASP A 135 -14.72 -10.47 24.60
C ASP A 135 -14.24 -11.59 25.53
N PRO A 136 -15.06 -12.67 25.71
CA PRO A 136 -14.73 -13.77 26.61
C PRO A 136 -13.59 -14.67 26.10
N MET A 137 -13.17 -14.51 24.83
CA MET A 137 -12.08 -15.28 24.21
C MET A 137 -11.03 -14.34 23.61
N CYS A 138 -10.68 -13.28 24.32
CA CYS A 138 -9.94 -12.13 23.83
C CYS A 138 -8.54 -12.41 23.24
N GLY A 139 -7.95 -13.55 23.54
CA GLY A 139 -6.58 -13.86 23.09
C GLY A 139 -5.57 -12.76 23.49
N SER A 140 -5.01 -12.09 22.47
CA SER A 140 -4.10 -10.93 22.69
C SER A 140 -4.84 -9.61 22.91
N GLY A 141 -6.17 -9.62 22.99
CA GLY A 141 -6.98 -8.43 23.23
C GLY A 141 -7.16 -7.52 22.00
N THR A 142 -6.91 -8.01 20.80
CA THR A 142 -6.95 -7.16 19.59
C THR A 142 -8.32 -6.51 19.40
N LEU A 143 -9.43 -7.27 19.53
CA LEU A 143 -10.79 -6.72 19.44
C LEU A 143 -11.06 -5.67 20.52
N LEU A 144 -10.63 -5.92 21.77
CA LEU A 144 -10.78 -4.97 22.89
C LEU A 144 -10.01 -3.69 22.65
N ILE A 145 -8.79 -3.79 22.12
CA ILE A 145 -7.94 -2.61 21.83
C ILE A 145 -8.57 -1.79 20.70
N GLU A 146 -8.97 -2.41 19.59
CA GLU A 146 -9.61 -1.71 18.47
C GLU A 146 -10.97 -1.10 18.91
N ALA A 147 -11.75 -1.79 19.76
CA ALA A 147 -12.95 -1.23 20.36
C ALA A 147 -12.64 0.01 21.21
N ALA A 148 -11.61 -0.04 22.04
CA ALA A 148 -11.21 1.13 22.85
C ALA A 148 -10.75 2.31 21.99
N LEU A 149 -10.01 2.06 20.89
CA LEU A 149 -9.61 3.11 19.94
C LEU A 149 -10.84 3.77 19.29
N ILE A 150 -11.80 2.96 18.82
CA ILE A 150 -13.05 3.47 18.24
C ILE A 150 -13.85 4.28 19.27
N ALA A 151 -14.07 3.75 20.48
CA ALA A 151 -14.83 4.41 21.53
C ALA A 151 -14.24 5.76 21.95
N ARG A 152 -12.90 5.86 21.94
CA ARG A 152 -12.15 7.06 22.33
C ARG A 152 -11.86 7.99 21.15
N ASN A 153 -12.32 7.65 19.95
CA ASN A 153 -12.00 8.37 18.71
C ASN A 153 -10.48 8.58 18.52
N ILE A 154 -9.69 7.57 18.84
CA ILE A 154 -8.23 7.59 18.70
C ILE A 154 -7.87 7.07 17.30
N ALA A 155 -7.06 7.83 16.57
CA ALA A 155 -6.59 7.43 15.24
C ALA A 155 -5.80 6.11 15.33
N PRO A 156 -6.14 5.09 14.50
CA PRO A 156 -5.49 3.78 14.56
C PRO A 156 -4.00 3.81 14.19
N GLY A 157 -3.56 4.88 13.52
CA GLY A 157 -2.16 5.09 13.14
C GLY A 157 -1.32 5.89 14.13
N ILE A 158 -1.85 6.24 15.31
CA ILE A 158 -1.16 7.14 16.27
C ILE A 158 0.22 6.66 16.71
N TYR A 159 0.45 5.34 16.73
CA TYR A 159 1.74 4.74 17.11
C TYR A 159 2.62 4.43 15.90
N ARG A 160 2.21 4.79 14.68
CA ARG A 160 3.04 4.60 13.48
C ARG A 160 4.15 5.64 13.46
N LYS A 161 5.31 5.25 12.94
CA LYS A 161 6.48 6.15 12.80
C LYS A 161 6.33 7.15 11.65
N GLY A 162 5.43 6.90 10.69
CA GLY A 162 5.17 7.73 9.53
C GLY A 162 4.39 6.97 8.45
N PHE A 163 4.04 7.68 7.42
CA PHE A 163 3.33 7.17 6.23
C PHE A 163 4.15 7.45 4.98
N ALA A 164 3.95 6.66 3.92
CA ALA A 164 4.70 6.86 2.68
C ALA A 164 4.40 8.22 2.01
N PHE A 165 3.16 8.73 2.14
CA PHE A 165 2.79 10.01 1.55
C PHE A 165 3.56 11.22 2.12
N GLU A 166 4.12 11.12 3.33
CA GLU A 166 4.93 12.18 3.94
C GLU A 166 6.22 12.47 3.16
N LYS A 167 6.65 11.55 2.28
CA LYS A 167 7.81 11.72 1.41
C LYS A 167 7.45 12.26 0.02
N TRP A 168 6.17 12.44 -0.29
CA TRP A 168 5.75 12.91 -1.60
C TRP A 168 6.08 14.39 -1.79
N ALA A 169 6.46 14.77 -3.00
CA ALA A 169 6.89 16.13 -3.31
C ALA A 169 5.82 17.22 -3.04
N ASN A 170 4.56 16.84 -3.01
CA ASN A 170 3.42 17.72 -2.74
C ASN A 170 2.87 17.59 -1.31
N PHE A 171 3.57 16.89 -0.41
CA PHE A 171 3.18 16.80 0.99
C PHE A 171 3.47 18.13 1.69
N ASP A 172 2.45 18.68 2.34
CA ASP A 172 2.54 19.83 3.23
C ASP A 172 2.35 19.33 4.67
N ALA A 173 3.29 19.68 5.53
CA ALA A 173 3.32 19.24 6.94
C ALA A 173 2.65 20.25 7.90
N ASP A 174 2.14 21.39 7.38
CA ASP A 174 1.50 22.46 8.19
C ASP A 174 0.05 22.17 8.58
#